data_4547b89185f186ab79e37b2ea0d14df2
#
_entry.id   4547b89185f186ab79e37b2ea0d14df2
#
_cell.length_a   1.000
_cell.length_b   1.000
_cell.length_c   1.000
_cell.angle_alpha   90.00
_cell.angle_beta   90.00
_cell.angle_gamma   90.00
#
_symmetry.space_group_name_H-M   'P 1'
#
loop_
_entity.id
_entity.type
_entity.pdbx_description
1 polymer ?
#
loop_
_entity_poly.entity_id
_entity_poly.type
_entity_poly.pdbx_seq_one_letter_code
_entity_poly.pdbx_strand_id
1 'polypeptide(L)'
;SKPTGATAGHQLAVGGERGPVENEDYVSAQLRMESGARCVLEASRVSVGEQNSYGFEVHGTAGVVRWDYRRMGELEVGTGGAYQDQSVATRYVGPGAGDYAAFQPGSANPMSYDDLKVIEAARFCEAIANGPERATGATITDAVRSAEVLDAMGESVRAGRWVEPVRVNP
;
A
#
# COMPACT_ATOMS: atom_id res chain seq x y z
N SER A 1 14.02 20.35 10.01
CA SER A 1 14.19 19.72 11.32
C SER A 1 12.84 19.56 12.01
N LYS A 2 12.55 18.39 12.54
CA LYS A 2 11.33 18.07 13.26
C LYS A 2 11.51 18.28 14.77
N PRO A 3 10.45 18.53 15.53
CA PRO A 3 10.53 18.54 16.99
C PRO A 3 11.03 17.17 17.50
N THR A 4 12.03 17.18 18.36
CA THR A 4 12.46 15.99 19.08
C THR A 4 11.59 15.81 20.30
N GLY A 5 10.54 15.02 20.21
CA GLY A 5 9.66 14.73 21.33
C GLY A 5 8.82 13.50 21.08
N ALA A 6 8.46 12.78 22.14
CA ALA A 6 7.52 11.69 22.03
C ALA A 6 6.16 12.22 21.58
N THR A 7 5.62 11.65 20.52
CA THR A 7 4.23 11.88 20.16
C THR A 7 3.33 11.09 21.09
N ALA A 8 2.49 11.75 21.85
CA ALA A 8 1.42 11.10 22.57
C ALA A 8 0.24 10.91 21.60
N GLY A 9 0.06 9.70 21.11
CA GLY A 9 -0.94 9.40 20.09
C GLY A 9 -0.61 10.06 18.74
N HIS A 10 -1.61 10.51 18.02
CA HIS A 10 -1.46 11.17 16.71
C HIS A 10 -1.21 12.69 16.78
N GLN A 11 -0.86 13.22 17.94
CA GLN A 11 -0.59 14.64 18.08
C GLN A 11 0.90 14.92 17.86
N LEU A 12 1.19 15.89 16.97
CA LEU A 12 2.51 16.45 16.86
C LEU A 12 2.89 17.16 18.16
N ALA A 13 4.03 16.82 18.73
CA ALA A 13 4.60 17.61 19.81
C ALA A 13 4.89 19.03 19.32
N VAL A 14 4.23 20.01 19.90
CA VAL A 14 4.42 21.43 19.56
C VAL A 14 5.38 22.03 20.55
N GLY A 15 6.53 22.49 20.07
CA GLY A 15 7.61 23.08 20.89
C GLY A 15 8.68 22.05 21.25
N GLY A 16 9.80 22.54 21.77
CA GLY A 16 10.97 21.74 22.14
C GLY A 16 12.16 22.01 21.21
N GLU A 17 13.31 21.49 21.61
CA GLU A 17 14.54 21.57 20.84
C GLU A 17 14.42 20.75 19.55
N ARG A 18 14.95 21.30 18.44
CA ARG A 18 14.94 20.62 17.16
C ARG A 18 16.26 19.91 16.92
N GLY A 19 16.18 18.63 16.56
CA GLY A 19 17.33 17.82 16.19
C GLY A 19 17.37 17.50 14.69
N PRO A 20 18.48 16.93 14.21
CA PRO A 20 18.58 16.42 12.85
C PRO A 20 17.62 15.24 12.65
N VAL A 21 17.14 15.07 11.43
CA VAL A 21 16.34 13.92 11.00
C VAL A 21 17.12 13.20 9.93
N GLU A 22 17.46 11.95 10.16
CA GLU A 22 18.32 11.13 9.29
C GLU A 22 17.53 10.27 8.30
N ASN A 23 16.24 10.04 8.57
CA ASN A 23 15.38 9.28 7.68
C ASN A 23 14.55 10.21 6.78
N GLU A 24 14.21 9.71 5.61
CA GLU A 24 13.46 10.43 4.58
C GLU A 24 12.05 10.77 5.06
N ASP A 25 11.61 11.96 4.71
CA ASP A 25 10.25 12.47 4.97
C ASP A 25 9.32 12.31 3.77
N TYR A 26 9.91 12.24 2.59
CA TYR A 26 9.21 12.17 1.30
C TYR A 26 10.03 11.38 0.30
N VAL A 27 9.35 10.59 -0.51
CA VAL A 27 9.94 9.90 -1.65
C VAL A 27 8.98 9.95 -2.84
N SER A 28 9.55 10.16 -4.02
CA SER A 28 8.89 9.96 -5.31
C SER A 28 9.82 9.15 -6.19
N ALA A 29 9.34 8.05 -6.75
CA ALA A 29 10.14 7.16 -7.56
C ALA A 29 9.38 6.69 -8.79
N GLN A 30 10.10 6.53 -9.90
CA GLN A 30 9.62 5.85 -11.09
C GLN A 30 10.24 4.45 -11.15
N LEU A 31 9.42 3.45 -11.36
CA LEU A 31 9.83 2.07 -11.45
C LEU A 31 9.53 1.52 -12.84
N ARG A 32 10.44 0.69 -13.33
CA ARG A 32 10.27 -0.08 -14.58
C ARG A 32 10.21 -1.55 -14.22
N MET A 33 9.07 -2.15 -14.45
CA MET A 33 8.87 -3.58 -14.20
C MET A 33 9.47 -4.42 -15.34
N GLU A 34 9.85 -5.65 -15.06
CA GLU A 34 10.34 -6.61 -16.07
C GLU A 34 9.30 -6.85 -17.19
N SER A 35 8.01 -6.80 -16.84
CA SER A 35 6.90 -6.87 -17.79
C SER A 35 6.81 -5.69 -18.76
N GLY A 36 7.60 -4.64 -18.56
CA GLY A 36 7.53 -3.38 -19.30
C GLY A 36 6.56 -2.35 -18.70
N ALA A 37 5.77 -2.70 -17.70
CA ALA A 37 4.90 -1.76 -17.02
C ALA A 37 5.70 -0.64 -16.35
N ARG A 38 5.09 0.53 -16.22
CA ARG A 38 5.62 1.68 -15.49
C ARG A 38 4.83 1.85 -14.20
N CYS A 39 5.55 2.15 -13.14
CA CYS A 39 4.93 2.48 -11.86
C CYS A 39 5.51 3.80 -11.35
N VAL A 40 4.66 4.62 -10.77
CA VAL A 40 5.04 5.80 -9.99
C VAL A 40 4.67 5.48 -8.55
N LEU A 41 5.64 5.62 -7.66
CA LEU A 41 5.45 5.46 -6.22
C LEU A 41 5.70 6.80 -5.57
N GLU A 42 4.80 7.19 -4.69
CA GLU A 42 4.95 8.39 -3.88
C GLU A 42 4.58 8.05 -2.43
N ALA A 43 5.39 8.50 -1.49
CA ALA A 43 5.09 8.39 -0.07
C ALA A 43 5.58 9.63 0.67
N SER A 44 4.78 10.11 1.60
CA SER A 44 5.09 11.27 2.43
C SER A 44 4.60 11.05 3.86
N ARG A 45 5.44 11.40 4.81
CA ARG A 45 5.07 11.44 6.23
C ARG A 45 4.87 12.86 6.76
N VAL A 46 4.99 13.86 5.88
CA VAL A 46 4.97 15.29 6.24
C VAL A 46 3.91 16.09 5.50
N SER A 47 3.09 15.45 4.67
CA SER A 47 2.01 16.12 3.94
C SER A 47 0.93 16.58 4.90
N VAL A 48 0.76 17.89 4.99
CA VAL A 48 -0.24 18.51 5.86
C VAL A 48 -1.64 18.24 5.31
N GLY A 49 -2.54 17.80 6.18
CA GLY A 49 -3.93 17.49 5.81
C GLY A 49 -4.16 16.08 5.29
N GLU A 50 -3.09 15.33 4.95
CA GLU A 50 -3.22 13.94 4.54
C GLU A 50 -3.19 13.00 5.76
N GLN A 51 -4.21 12.17 5.85
CA GLN A 51 -4.35 11.17 6.91
C GLN A 51 -4.65 9.81 6.29
N ASN A 52 -3.71 8.85 6.42
CA ASN A 52 -3.83 7.52 5.83
C ASN A 52 -4.24 7.54 4.35
N SER A 53 -3.76 8.52 3.60
CA SER A 53 -3.92 8.58 2.15
C SER A 53 -3.03 7.51 1.51
N TYR A 54 -3.55 6.29 1.53
CA TYR A 54 -2.90 5.11 1.00
C TYR A 54 -3.82 4.48 -0.05
N GLY A 55 -3.27 4.17 -1.21
CA GLY A 55 -4.06 3.59 -2.28
C GLY A 55 -3.21 3.22 -3.49
N PHE A 56 -3.85 2.71 -4.50
CA PHE A 56 -3.22 2.43 -5.78
C PHE A 56 -4.18 2.66 -6.93
N GLU A 57 -3.60 2.90 -8.09
CA GLU A 57 -4.29 2.97 -9.37
C GLU A 57 -3.52 2.14 -10.39
N VAL A 58 -4.20 1.25 -11.10
CA VAL A 58 -3.62 0.40 -12.13
C VAL A 58 -4.35 0.63 -13.43
N HIS A 59 -3.62 1.06 -14.45
CA HIS A 59 -4.11 1.23 -15.81
C HIS A 59 -3.58 0.12 -16.70
N GLY A 60 -4.48 -0.54 -17.40
CA GLY A 60 -4.17 -1.54 -18.42
C GLY A 60 -4.86 -1.23 -19.74
N THR A 61 -4.53 -1.95 -20.78
CA THR A 61 -5.16 -1.81 -22.10
C THR A 61 -6.62 -2.24 -22.13
N ALA A 62 -7.06 -3.00 -21.13
CA ALA A 62 -8.42 -3.53 -21.01
C ALA A 62 -9.20 -2.96 -19.81
N GLY A 63 -8.66 -1.94 -19.13
CA GLY A 63 -9.39 -1.33 -18.03
C GLY A 63 -8.53 -0.61 -17.00
N VAL A 64 -9.19 -0.17 -15.94
CA VAL A 64 -8.61 0.53 -14.81
C VAL A 64 -9.16 -0.02 -13.50
N VAL A 65 -8.32 -0.08 -12.49
CA VAL A 65 -8.71 -0.39 -11.11
C VAL A 65 -8.10 0.66 -10.19
N ARG A 66 -8.91 1.19 -9.25
CA ARG A 66 -8.47 2.14 -8.22
C ARG A 66 -9.00 1.71 -6.87
N TRP A 67 -8.17 1.89 -5.85
CA TRP A 67 -8.55 1.64 -4.47
C TRP A 67 -7.95 2.68 -3.55
N ASP A 68 -8.73 3.15 -2.58
CA ASP A 68 -8.33 4.10 -1.53
C ASP A 68 -8.60 3.48 -0.16
N TYR A 69 -7.59 3.43 0.68
CA TYR A 69 -7.68 2.90 2.04
C TYR A 69 -8.73 3.60 2.90
N ARG A 70 -8.95 4.90 2.70
CA ARG A 70 -9.99 5.65 3.43
C ARG A 70 -11.41 5.22 3.07
N ARG A 71 -11.55 4.48 1.99
CA ARG A 71 -12.79 3.90 1.45
C ARG A 71 -12.59 2.42 1.15
N MET A 72 -12.01 1.70 2.14
CA MET A 72 -11.49 0.34 1.94
C MET A 72 -12.51 -0.69 1.42
N GLY A 73 -13.79 -0.46 1.64
CA GLY A 73 -14.88 -1.30 1.13
C GLY A 73 -15.31 -0.98 -0.30
N GLU A 74 -14.61 -0.11 -1.00
CA GLU A 74 -14.96 0.35 -2.35
C GLU A 74 -13.83 0.06 -3.33
N LEU A 75 -14.18 -0.41 -4.51
CA LEU A 75 -13.25 -0.63 -5.60
C LEU A 75 -13.81 0.03 -6.87
N GLU A 76 -13.08 0.98 -7.43
CA GLU A 76 -13.42 1.54 -8.73
C GLU A 76 -12.87 0.64 -9.83
N VAL A 77 -13.74 0.21 -10.74
CA VAL A 77 -13.39 -0.69 -11.84
C VAL A 77 -14.01 -0.21 -13.13
N GLY A 78 -13.19 -0.03 -14.14
CA GLY A 78 -13.61 0.14 -15.52
C GLY A 78 -13.03 -1.00 -16.36
N THR A 79 -13.87 -1.76 -17.05
CA THR A 79 -13.40 -2.85 -17.93
C THR A 79 -13.96 -2.66 -19.33
N GLY A 80 -13.11 -2.80 -20.34
CA GLY A 80 -13.47 -2.66 -21.73
C GLY A 80 -12.42 -1.93 -22.55
N GLY A 81 -12.68 -1.78 -23.83
CA GLY A 81 -11.80 -1.16 -24.79
C GLY A 81 -12.30 0.18 -25.35
N ALA A 82 -13.30 0.80 -24.74
CA ALA A 82 -13.88 2.05 -25.24
C ALA A 82 -12.99 3.31 -24.98
N TYR A 83 -11.77 3.10 -24.52
CA TYR A 83 -10.77 4.13 -24.24
C TYR A 83 -11.35 5.25 -23.35
N GLN A 84 -11.45 6.48 -23.81
CA GLN A 84 -11.92 7.63 -23.03
C GLN A 84 -13.41 7.54 -22.67
N ASP A 85 -14.20 6.83 -23.45
CA ASP A 85 -15.62 6.64 -23.23
C ASP A 85 -15.94 5.45 -22.29
N GLN A 86 -14.89 4.79 -21.78
CA GLN A 86 -15.06 3.69 -20.85
C GLN A 86 -15.59 4.17 -19.50
N SER A 87 -16.78 3.71 -19.14
CA SER A 87 -17.33 4.00 -17.82
C SER A 87 -16.57 3.30 -16.70
N VAL A 88 -16.45 3.96 -15.56
CA VAL A 88 -15.90 3.40 -14.31
C VAL A 88 -17.04 3.29 -13.32
N ALA A 89 -17.16 2.13 -12.68
CA ALA A 89 -18.17 1.86 -11.67
C ALA A 89 -17.52 1.61 -10.31
N THR A 90 -18.10 2.15 -9.25
CA THR A 90 -17.74 1.78 -7.89
C THR A 90 -18.43 0.45 -7.54
N ARG A 91 -17.64 -0.52 -7.14
CA ARG A 91 -18.10 -1.80 -6.60
C ARG A 91 -17.91 -1.80 -5.10
N TYR A 92 -18.97 -2.11 -4.39
CA TYR A 92 -18.94 -2.26 -2.94
C TYR A 92 -18.59 -3.70 -2.57
N VAL A 93 -17.71 -3.87 -1.60
CA VAL A 93 -17.47 -5.17 -0.98
C VAL A 93 -18.75 -5.61 -0.27
N GLY A 94 -19.13 -6.84 -0.46
CA GLY A 94 -20.34 -7.42 0.13
C GLY A 94 -20.04 -8.72 0.87
N PRO A 95 -21.06 -9.31 1.52
CA PRO A 95 -20.92 -10.56 2.28
C PRO A 95 -20.38 -11.75 1.48
N GLY A 96 -20.45 -11.70 0.14
CA GLY A 96 -19.88 -12.73 -0.73
C GLY A 96 -18.39 -12.60 -1.02
N ALA A 97 -17.70 -11.63 -0.46
CA ALA A 97 -16.30 -11.32 -0.75
C ALA A 97 -15.31 -12.02 0.21
N GLY A 98 -15.45 -13.33 0.39
CA GLY A 98 -14.51 -14.13 1.17
C GLY A 98 -14.47 -13.74 2.66
N ASP A 99 -13.30 -13.43 3.18
CA ASP A 99 -13.09 -13.12 4.61
C ASP A 99 -13.91 -11.93 5.10
N TYR A 100 -14.21 -11.00 4.22
CA TYR A 100 -14.99 -9.81 4.57
C TYR A 100 -16.43 -10.15 5.00
N ALA A 101 -16.95 -11.31 4.60
CA ALA A 101 -18.28 -11.77 4.98
C ALA A 101 -18.50 -11.82 6.51
N ALA A 102 -17.43 -12.07 7.29
CA ALA A 102 -17.51 -12.12 8.73
C ALA A 102 -17.73 -10.73 9.38
N PHE A 103 -17.40 -9.65 8.67
CA PHE A 103 -17.41 -8.28 9.18
C PHE A 103 -18.43 -7.39 8.48
N GLN A 104 -19.04 -7.88 7.41
CA GLN A 104 -20.03 -7.15 6.63
C GLN A 104 -21.39 -7.85 6.66
N PRO A 105 -22.32 -7.42 7.52
CA PRO A 105 -23.67 -8.01 7.58
C PRO A 105 -24.51 -7.70 6.34
N GLY A 106 -24.09 -6.77 5.51
CA GLY A 106 -24.71 -6.39 4.25
C GLY A 106 -23.75 -5.64 3.34
N SER A 107 -24.09 -5.51 2.07
CA SER A 107 -23.28 -4.77 1.10
C SER A 107 -23.10 -3.31 1.51
N ALA A 108 -21.93 -2.75 1.24
CA ALA A 108 -21.55 -1.38 1.55
C ALA A 108 -21.51 -1.01 3.05
N ASN A 109 -21.58 -1.98 3.95
CA ASN A 109 -21.27 -1.70 5.34
C ASN A 109 -19.75 -1.49 5.48
N PRO A 110 -19.30 -0.39 6.11
CA PRO A 110 -17.89 -0.11 6.24
C PRO A 110 -17.20 -1.11 7.15
N MET A 111 -15.97 -1.47 6.78
CA MET A 111 -15.02 -2.18 7.64
C MET A 111 -14.06 -1.19 8.26
N SER A 112 -13.48 -1.58 9.41
CA SER A 112 -12.47 -0.81 10.11
C SER A 112 -11.07 -1.38 9.90
N TYR A 113 -10.06 -0.62 10.33
CA TYR A 113 -8.68 -1.08 10.41
C TYR A 113 -8.54 -2.33 11.28
N ASP A 114 -9.28 -2.40 12.38
CA ASP A 114 -9.20 -3.52 13.32
C ASP A 114 -9.74 -4.82 12.70
N ASP A 115 -10.78 -4.73 11.86
CA ASP A 115 -11.30 -5.89 11.12
C ASP A 115 -10.24 -6.48 10.20
N LEU A 116 -9.49 -5.62 9.49
CA LEU A 116 -8.38 -6.06 8.64
C LEU A 116 -7.29 -6.74 9.46
N LYS A 117 -6.99 -6.27 10.67
CA LYS A 117 -5.99 -6.90 11.55
C LYS A 117 -6.45 -8.26 12.06
N VAL A 118 -7.73 -8.44 12.31
CA VAL A 118 -8.29 -9.75 12.67
C VAL A 118 -8.17 -10.73 11.50
N ILE A 119 -8.48 -10.30 10.28
CA ILE A 119 -8.33 -11.12 9.06
C ILE A 119 -6.86 -11.49 8.85
N GLU A 120 -5.94 -10.53 8.95
CA GLU A 120 -4.50 -10.75 8.81
C GLU A 120 -4.00 -11.80 9.82
N ALA A 121 -4.35 -11.65 11.09
CA ALA A 121 -3.99 -12.60 12.14
C ALA A 121 -4.58 -14.00 11.90
N ALA A 122 -5.83 -14.08 11.48
CA ALA A 122 -6.48 -15.35 11.16
C ALA A 122 -5.78 -16.07 10.00
N ARG A 123 -5.43 -15.35 8.93
CA ARG A 123 -4.70 -15.88 7.78
C ARG A 123 -3.28 -16.32 8.13
N PHE A 124 -2.61 -15.59 8.99
CA PHE A 124 -1.30 -15.99 9.51
C PHE A 124 -1.38 -17.28 10.33
N CYS A 125 -2.34 -17.40 11.26
CA CYS A 125 -2.58 -18.62 12.03
C CYS A 125 -2.95 -19.82 11.12
N GLU A 126 -3.76 -19.57 10.09
CA GLU A 126 -4.12 -20.61 9.12
C GLU A 126 -2.90 -21.13 8.34
N ALA A 127 -2.00 -20.23 7.93
CA ALA A 127 -0.75 -20.61 7.27
C ALA A 127 0.17 -21.44 8.19
N ILE A 128 0.21 -21.11 9.49
CA ILE A 128 0.96 -21.94 10.47
C ILE A 128 0.33 -23.34 10.59
N ALA A 129 -0.98 -23.42 10.66
CA ALA A 129 -1.68 -24.68 10.89
C ALA A 129 -1.70 -25.61 9.65
N ASN A 130 -1.77 -25.03 8.46
CA ASN A 130 -2.05 -25.77 7.21
C ASN A 130 -0.89 -25.74 6.20
N GLY A 131 0.20 -25.05 6.51
CA GLY A 131 1.38 -24.92 5.67
C GLY A 131 1.45 -23.59 4.91
N PRO A 132 2.68 -23.14 4.58
CA PRO A 132 2.92 -21.82 3.97
C PRO A 132 2.36 -21.70 2.56
N GLU A 133 2.12 -22.80 1.86
CA GLU A 133 1.50 -22.81 0.54
C GLU A 133 0.03 -22.33 0.55
N ARG A 134 -0.59 -22.28 1.72
CA ARG A 134 -1.93 -21.74 1.91
C ARG A 134 -1.94 -20.27 2.37
N ALA A 135 -0.77 -19.69 2.53
CA ALA A 135 -0.66 -18.28 2.87
C ALA A 135 -1.20 -17.41 1.73
N THR A 136 -2.19 -16.59 2.03
CA THR A 136 -2.78 -15.62 1.09
C THR A 136 -2.28 -14.19 1.31
N GLY A 137 -1.56 -13.95 2.40
CA GLY A 137 -0.90 -12.69 2.73
C GLY A 137 0.50 -12.59 2.17
N ALA A 138 1.13 -11.43 2.36
CA ALA A 138 2.53 -11.21 2.02
C ALA A 138 3.45 -12.16 2.82
N THR A 139 4.46 -12.66 2.16
CA THR A 139 5.44 -13.60 2.70
C THR A 139 6.74 -12.90 3.07
N ILE A 140 7.67 -13.63 3.70
CA ILE A 140 9.02 -13.11 3.94
C ILE A 140 9.75 -12.78 2.62
N THR A 141 9.47 -13.54 1.56
CA THR A 141 10.03 -13.25 0.23
C THR A 141 9.53 -11.90 -0.29
N ASP A 142 8.25 -11.59 -0.13
CA ASP A 142 7.69 -10.29 -0.52
C ASP A 142 8.33 -9.15 0.28
N ALA A 143 8.56 -9.37 1.57
CA ALA A 143 9.24 -8.40 2.43
C ALA A 143 10.68 -8.14 1.97
N VAL A 144 11.44 -9.20 1.63
CA VAL A 144 12.80 -9.09 1.07
C VAL A 144 12.77 -8.33 -0.25
N ARG A 145 11.86 -8.67 -1.18
CA ARG A 145 11.73 -7.96 -2.46
C ARG A 145 11.39 -6.47 -2.29
N SER A 146 10.55 -6.15 -1.31
CA SER A 146 10.26 -4.75 -0.97
C SER A 146 11.49 -4.01 -0.45
N ALA A 147 12.28 -4.65 0.43
CA ALA A 147 13.51 -4.07 0.94
C ALA A 147 14.55 -3.82 -0.18
N GLU A 148 14.73 -4.78 -1.10
CA GLU A 148 15.61 -4.63 -2.26
C GLU A 148 15.24 -3.40 -3.12
N VAL A 149 13.94 -3.15 -3.31
CA VAL A 149 13.47 -1.97 -4.05
C VAL A 149 13.76 -0.69 -3.29
N LEU A 150 13.55 -0.66 -1.96
CA LEU A 150 13.85 0.51 -1.12
C LEU A 150 15.35 0.84 -1.15
N ASP A 151 16.22 -0.16 -1.05
CA ASP A 151 17.67 0.03 -1.15
C ASP A 151 18.08 0.58 -2.52
N ALA A 152 17.50 0.05 -3.61
CA ALA A 152 17.75 0.54 -4.96
C ALA A 152 17.26 1.99 -5.15
N MET A 153 16.14 2.37 -4.54
CA MET A 153 15.66 3.75 -4.55
C MET A 153 16.68 4.69 -3.86
N GLY A 154 17.19 4.31 -2.69
CA GLY A 154 18.23 5.05 -1.99
C GLY A 154 19.51 5.19 -2.80
N GLU A 155 19.95 4.11 -3.46
CA GLU A 155 21.11 4.14 -4.34
C GLU A 155 20.86 5.02 -5.58
N SER A 156 19.67 4.96 -6.17
CA SER A 156 19.30 5.79 -7.33
C SER A 156 19.38 7.29 -7.02
N VAL A 157 18.94 7.68 -5.81
CA VAL A 157 19.07 9.07 -5.35
C VAL A 157 20.53 9.49 -5.24
N ARG A 158 21.39 8.65 -4.63
CA ARG A 158 22.83 8.94 -4.48
C ARG A 158 23.56 8.99 -5.82
N ALA A 159 23.24 8.06 -6.70
CA ALA A 159 23.91 7.91 -7.99
C ALA A 159 23.36 8.82 -9.10
N GLY A 160 22.17 9.41 -8.94
CA GLY A 160 21.50 10.24 -9.95
C GLY A 160 21.14 9.48 -11.23
N ARG A 161 20.90 8.17 -11.15
CA ARG A 161 20.63 7.30 -12.30
C ARG A 161 19.66 6.17 -11.95
N TRP A 162 19.17 5.48 -12.98
CA TRP A 162 18.43 4.23 -12.79
C TRP A 162 19.34 3.16 -12.17
N VAL A 163 18.78 2.45 -11.19
CA VAL A 163 19.47 1.35 -10.49
C VAL A 163 18.56 0.12 -10.51
N GLU A 164 19.15 -1.02 -10.77
CA GLU A 164 18.46 -2.32 -10.65
C GLU A 164 18.56 -2.80 -9.20
N PRO A 165 17.46 -3.29 -8.60
CA PRO A 165 17.51 -3.91 -7.28
C PRO A 165 18.46 -5.10 -7.25
N VAL A 166 19.35 -5.13 -6.27
CA VAL A 166 20.25 -6.27 -6.06
C VAL A 166 19.45 -7.41 -5.42
N ARG A 167 19.32 -8.52 -6.12
CA ARG A 167 18.58 -9.68 -5.64
C ARG A 167 19.33 -10.40 -4.52
N VAL A 168 18.67 -10.53 -3.39
CA VAL A 168 19.12 -11.35 -2.26
C VAL A 168 18.33 -12.67 -2.28
N ASN A 169 19.03 -13.78 -2.13
CA ASN A 169 18.35 -15.07 -1.96
C ASN A 169 17.97 -15.20 -0.48
N PRO A 170 16.68 -15.24 -0.16
CA PRO A 170 16.21 -15.44 1.21
C PRO A 170 16.47 -16.85 1.73
#